data_fb8379a0731f3564253ae6d6a1a1b7bd
#
_entry.id   fb8379a0731f3564253ae6d6a1a1b7bd
#
_cell.length_a   1.000
_cell.length_b   1.000
_cell.length_c   1.000
_cell.angle_alpha   90.00
_cell.angle_beta   90.00
_cell.angle_gamma   90.00
#
_symmetry.space_group_name_H-M   'P 1'
#
loop_
_entity.id
_entity.type
_entity.pdbx_description
1 polymer ?
#
loop_
_entity_poly.entity_id
_entity_poly.type
_entity_poly.pdbx_seq_one_letter_code
_entity_poly.pdbx_strand_id
1 'polypeptide(L)'
;MHNTVPNYHIQHLHPKFSIITVTYNAEKVLEDTIQSVITQSYKNVEYIIVDGGSKDGTLRIADKYRQHITHLVSEPDKGLYDAMNKGIRLATGDYVCFLNAGDELHEDDTLFCMVHSIKGETLPDVIYGETEIVDENGHFIRMRRLSAPEVLTWKSFRKGMLVCHQAFFARRELAVAEPYDLKYRFSADFDWCIRIMKKSRNIHNSGLTVIDYLNEGMTTRNHKASLMERFHIMCHHYGYISTVAYHLWFIVRAVLKK
;
A
#
# COMPACT_ATOMS: atom_id res chain seq x y z
N MET A 1 -14.59 -40.75 -33.97
CA MET A 1 -14.98 -39.44 -33.41
C MET A 1 -13.87 -39.03 -32.42
N HIS A 2 -12.96 -38.15 -32.84
CA HIS A 2 -11.90 -37.65 -31.98
C HIS A 2 -12.45 -36.46 -31.19
N ASN A 3 -12.64 -36.69 -29.89
CA ASN A 3 -12.91 -35.59 -28.97
C ASN A 3 -11.64 -34.76 -28.80
N THR A 4 -11.52 -33.66 -29.53
CA THR A 4 -10.56 -32.64 -29.26
C THR A 4 -11.04 -31.83 -28.03
N VAL A 5 -10.43 -32.09 -26.89
CA VAL A 5 -10.55 -31.23 -25.70
C VAL A 5 -9.99 -29.87 -26.08
N PRO A 6 -10.75 -28.77 -25.94
CA PRO A 6 -10.21 -27.45 -26.21
C PRO A 6 -9.08 -27.17 -25.21
N ASN A 7 -7.87 -27.01 -25.73
CA ASN A 7 -6.75 -26.51 -24.93
C ASN A 7 -7.01 -25.02 -24.63
N TYR A 8 -7.68 -24.70 -23.51
CA TYR A 8 -7.73 -23.38 -23.00
C TYR A 8 -6.34 -23.06 -22.45
N HIS A 9 -5.49 -22.46 -23.28
CA HIS A 9 -4.35 -21.70 -22.78
C HIS A 9 -4.92 -20.52 -21.98
N ILE A 10 -5.11 -20.72 -20.68
CA ILE A 10 -5.28 -19.61 -19.76
C ILE A 10 -3.94 -18.86 -19.83
N GLN A 11 -3.88 -17.75 -20.57
CA GLN A 11 -2.78 -16.82 -20.48
C GLN A 11 -2.82 -16.27 -19.03
N HIS A 12 -1.99 -16.85 -18.17
CA HIS A 12 -1.83 -16.36 -16.81
C HIS A 12 -1.26 -14.93 -16.92
N LEU A 13 -1.99 -13.97 -16.40
CA LEU A 13 -1.49 -12.60 -16.24
C LEU A 13 -0.17 -12.67 -15.46
N HIS A 14 0.83 -11.94 -15.92
CA HIS A 14 2.16 -11.92 -15.30
C HIS A 14 2.62 -10.47 -15.08
N PRO A 15 1.85 -9.67 -14.28
CA PRO A 15 2.16 -8.26 -14.07
C PRO A 15 3.49 -8.08 -13.34
N LYS A 16 4.21 -7.02 -13.67
CA LYS A 16 5.39 -6.58 -12.92
C LYS A 16 4.98 -5.67 -11.77
N PHE A 17 5.44 -5.97 -10.55
CA PHE A 17 5.24 -5.14 -9.38
C PHE A 17 6.46 -4.28 -9.09
N SER A 18 6.28 -2.97 -8.96
CA SER A 18 7.27 -2.07 -8.37
C SER A 18 6.94 -1.91 -6.88
N ILE A 19 7.69 -2.61 -6.04
CA ILE A 19 7.59 -2.46 -4.58
C ILE A 19 8.51 -1.31 -4.18
N ILE A 20 7.95 -0.31 -3.51
CA ILE A 20 8.63 0.93 -3.15
C ILE A 20 8.72 1.00 -1.62
N THR A 21 9.93 0.86 -1.08
CA THR A 21 10.19 1.10 0.34
C THR A 21 10.73 2.52 0.51
N VAL A 22 10.03 3.30 1.33
CA VAL A 22 10.54 4.60 1.79
C VAL A 22 11.07 4.46 3.20
N THR A 23 12.24 5.05 3.46
CA THR A 23 12.94 4.85 4.72
C THR A 23 13.66 6.12 5.19
N TYR A 24 13.75 6.29 6.52
CA TYR A 24 14.52 7.34 7.17
C TYR A 24 14.86 6.92 8.60
N ASN A 25 16.17 6.72 8.89
CA ASN A 25 16.67 6.23 10.18
C ASN A 25 15.91 4.99 10.68
N ALA A 26 15.93 3.93 9.88
CA ALA A 26 15.17 2.71 10.07
C ALA A 26 16.07 1.47 10.19
N GLU A 27 17.29 1.61 10.70
CA GLU A 27 18.28 0.51 10.80
C GLU A 27 17.78 -0.72 11.55
N LYS A 28 16.76 -0.57 12.43
CA LYS A 28 16.24 -1.67 13.24
C LYS A 28 15.22 -2.54 12.54
N VAL A 29 14.56 -2.01 11.50
CA VAL A 29 13.37 -2.63 10.90
C VAL A 29 13.46 -2.79 9.38
N LEU A 30 14.44 -2.16 8.72
CA LEU A 30 14.55 -2.19 7.27
C LEU A 30 14.93 -3.59 6.75
N GLU A 31 15.71 -4.36 7.50
CA GLU A 31 16.20 -5.67 7.05
C GLU A 31 15.04 -6.65 6.81
N ASP A 32 14.08 -6.73 7.74
CA ASP A 32 12.93 -7.61 7.64
C ASP A 32 12.03 -7.21 6.46
N THR A 33 11.80 -5.91 6.26
CA THR A 33 11.11 -5.40 5.07
C THR A 33 11.78 -5.85 3.77
N ILE A 34 13.12 -5.74 3.67
CA ILE A 34 13.86 -6.17 2.49
C ILE A 34 13.70 -7.68 2.28
N GLN A 35 13.84 -8.47 3.34
CA GLN A 35 13.72 -9.91 3.28
C GLN A 35 12.34 -10.32 2.76
N SER A 36 11.25 -9.75 3.28
CA SER A 36 9.89 -10.08 2.85
C SER A 36 9.65 -9.83 1.35
N VAL A 37 10.40 -8.91 0.73
CA VAL A 37 10.30 -8.65 -0.72
C VAL A 37 11.17 -9.61 -1.53
N ILE A 38 12.41 -9.86 -1.13
CA ILE A 38 13.35 -10.64 -1.93
C ILE A 38 13.09 -12.15 -1.87
N THR A 39 12.46 -12.63 -0.79
CA THR A 39 12.04 -14.03 -0.64
C THR A 39 10.80 -14.38 -1.45
N GLN A 40 10.03 -13.40 -1.92
CA GLN A 40 8.80 -13.67 -2.69
C GLN A 40 9.03 -14.71 -3.80
N SER A 41 8.16 -15.70 -3.87
CA SER A 41 8.16 -16.73 -4.90
C SER A 41 7.86 -16.17 -6.29
N TYR A 42 7.08 -15.10 -6.36
CA TYR A 42 6.79 -14.35 -7.58
C TYR A 42 7.97 -13.45 -7.96
N LYS A 43 8.63 -13.73 -9.10
CA LYS A 43 9.91 -13.10 -9.47
C LYS A 43 9.82 -11.85 -10.36
N ASN A 44 8.63 -11.53 -10.92
CA ASN A 44 8.47 -10.33 -11.73
C ASN A 44 8.25 -9.09 -10.85
N VAL A 45 9.27 -8.79 -10.04
CA VAL A 45 9.29 -7.71 -9.05
C VAL A 45 10.45 -6.77 -9.35
N GLU A 46 10.18 -5.47 -9.27
CA GLU A 46 11.17 -4.39 -9.24
C GLU A 46 11.17 -3.82 -7.83
N TYR A 47 12.32 -3.85 -7.18
CA TYR A 47 12.44 -3.34 -5.81
C TYR A 47 13.15 -1.99 -5.79
N ILE A 48 12.49 -0.98 -5.22
CA ILE A 48 12.94 0.41 -5.17
C ILE A 48 13.02 0.84 -3.72
N ILE A 49 14.19 1.32 -3.27
CA ILE A 49 14.35 1.92 -1.95
C ILE A 49 14.66 3.40 -2.12
N VAL A 50 13.88 4.25 -1.44
CA VAL A 50 14.07 5.69 -1.38
C VAL A 50 14.33 6.09 0.08
N ASP A 51 15.58 6.44 0.36
CA ASP A 51 16.05 6.88 1.66
C ASP A 51 16.08 8.40 1.76
N GLY A 52 15.49 8.95 2.81
CA GLY A 52 15.39 10.39 3.08
C GLY A 52 16.68 11.05 3.61
N GLY A 53 17.84 10.43 3.38
CA GLY A 53 19.14 10.90 3.86
C GLY A 53 19.44 10.45 5.30
N SER A 54 19.23 9.17 5.59
CA SER A 54 19.49 8.53 6.89
C SER A 54 20.91 8.79 7.40
N LYS A 55 21.06 8.82 8.73
CA LYS A 55 22.34 9.06 9.42
C LYS A 55 22.77 7.88 10.31
N ASP A 56 21.91 6.85 10.40
CA ASP A 56 22.16 5.59 11.13
C ASP A 56 22.68 4.48 10.18
N GLY A 57 22.53 3.22 10.58
CA GLY A 57 22.92 2.05 9.78
C GLY A 57 22.00 1.70 8.61
N THR A 58 20.94 2.47 8.34
CA THR A 58 19.92 2.18 7.31
C THR A 58 20.55 1.88 5.94
N LEU A 59 21.41 2.76 5.44
CA LEU A 59 22.06 2.57 4.13
C LEU A 59 22.99 1.36 4.09
N ARG A 60 23.70 1.06 5.19
CA ARG A 60 24.55 -0.14 5.29
C ARG A 60 23.71 -1.41 5.16
N ILE A 61 22.49 -1.43 5.70
CA ILE A 61 21.56 -2.55 5.54
C ILE A 61 21.10 -2.64 4.08
N ALA A 62 20.67 -1.55 3.47
CA ALA A 62 20.27 -1.56 2.07
C ALA A 62 21.41 -2.04 1.14
N ASP A 63 22.65 -1.60 1.37
CA ASP A 63 23.82 -2.03 0.58
C ASP A 63 24.12 -3.52 0.72
N LYS A 64 23.87 -4.15 1.86
CA LYS A 64 23.99 -5.60 2.06
C LYS A 64 23.14 -6.39 1.05
N TYR A 65 22.01 -5.85 0.63
CA TYR A 65 21.06 -6.45 -0.30
C TYR A 65 21.06 -5.79 -1.68
N ARG A 66 22.11 -5.01 -2.00
CA ARG A 66 22.19 -4.16 -3.20
C ARG A 66 21.90 -4.90 -4.51
N GLN A 67 22.27 -6.17 -4.61
CA GLN A 67 22.05 -7.03 -5.78
C GLN A 67 20.56 -7.33 -6.07
N HIS A 68 19.69 -7.19 -5.07
CA HIS A 68 18.24 -7.42 -5.18
C HIS A 68 17.44 -6.12 -5.35
N ILE A 69 18.10 -4.96 -5.20
CA ILE A 69 17.47 -3.64 -5.25
C ILE A 69 17.72 -3.02 -6.63
N THR A 70 16.64 -2.78 -7.37
CA THR A 70 16.72 -2.18 -8.70
C THR A 70 17.18 -0.73 -8.62
N HIS A 71 16.58 0.05 -7.74
CA HIS A 71 16.93 1.44 -7.49
C HIS A 71 17.10 1.69 -5.99
N LEU A 72 18.28 2.20 -5.61
CA LEU A 72 18.55 2.72 -4.28
C LEU A 72 18.93 4.20 -4.43
N VAL A 73 18.06 5.07 -3.92
CA VAL A 73 18.25 6.52 -3.93
C VAL A 73 18.29 7.00 -2.48
N SER A 74 19.36 7.73 -2.11
CA SER A 74 19.48 8.35 -0.79
C SER A 74 19.76 9.84 -0.96
N GLU A 75 18.77 10.64 -0.62
CA GLU A 75 18.86 12.10 -0.65
C GLU A 75 17.79 12.72 0.27
N PRO A 76 18.01 13.92 0.80
CA PRO A 76 17.00 14.61 1.59
C PRO A 76 15.67 14.74 0.84
N ASP A 77 14.57 14.54 1.55
CA ASP A 77 13.21 14.72 1.07
C ASP A 77 12.45 15.79 1.88
N LYS A 78 11.25 16.11 1.38
CA LYS A 78 10.31 17.03 2.06
C LYS A 78 9.30 16.27 2.93
N GLY A 79 9.62 15.04 3.31
CA GLY A 79 8.79 14.12 4.08
C GLY A 79 8.37 12.88 3.29
N LEU A 80 7.72 11.95 4.00
CA LEU A 80 7.32 10.61 3.54
C LEU A 80 6.74 10.60 2.10
N TYR A 81 5.78 11.47 1.82
CA TYR A 81 5.07 11.48 0.55
C TYR A 81 5.90 12.03 -0.62
N ASP A 82 6.92 12.86 -0.33
CA ASP A 82 7.90 13.27 -1.36
C ASP A 82 8.79 12.10 -1.75
N ALA A 83 9.25 11.31 -0.76
CA ALA A 83 9.98 10.07 -1.02
C ALA A 83 9.12 9.06 -1.82
N MET A 84 7.84 8.90 -1.48
CA MET A 84 6.91 8.05 -2.24
C MET A 84 6.74 8.53 -3.68
N ASN A 85 6.62 9.85 -3.91
CA ASN A 85 6.57 10.42 -5.25
C ASN A 85 7.86 10.21 -6.05
N LYS A 86 9.04 10.22 -5.40
CA LYS A 86 10.30 9.84 -6.04
C LYS A 86 10.26 8.38 -6.49
N GLY A 87 9.78 7.47 -5.63
CA GLY A 87 9.59 6.07 -5.94
C GLY A 87 8.65 5.83 -7.13
N ILE A 88 7.49 6.53 -7.19
CA ILE A 88 6.55 6.45 -8.33
C ILE A 88 7.26 6.81 -9.65
N ARG A 89 8.11 7.85 -9.65
CA ARG A 89 8.82 8.27 -10.88
C ARG A 89 9.86 7.26 -11.35
N LEU A 90 10.43 6.47 -10.43
CA LEU A 90 11.41 5.42 -10.75
C LEU A 90 10.75 4.11 -11.19
N ALA A 91 9.53 3.85 -10.74
CA ALA A 91 8.80 2.62 -11.00
C ALA A 91 8.55 2.40 -12.50
N THR A 92 8.76 1.16 -12.96
CA THR A 92 8.51 0.73 -14.36
C THR A 92 7.53 -0.44 -14.46
N GLY A 93 7.11 -1.01 -13.33
CA GLY A 93 6.17 -2.13 -13.29
C GLY A 93 4.76 -1.76 -13.69
N ASP A 94 3.89 -2.75 -13.81
CA ASP A 94 2.47 -2.57 -14.07
C ASP A 94 1.72 -1.99 -12.86
N TYR A 95 2.18 -2.37 -11.67
CA TYR A 95 1.64 -1.92 -10.38
C TYR A 95 2.71 -1.24 -9.55
N VAL A 96 2.29 -0.28 -8.73
CA VAL A 96 3.08 0.24 -7.61
C VAL A 96 2.44 -0.18 -6.29
N CYS A 97 3.29 -0.57 -5.35
CA CYS A 97 2.95 -0.85 -3.97
C CYS A 97 3.96 -0.13 -3.06
N PHE A 98 3.46 0.46 -2.00
CA PHE A 98 4.30 1.08 -0.98
C PHE A 98 4.42 0.14 0.22
N LEU A 99 5.65 -0.23 0.55
CA LEU A 99 5.97 -1.04 1.71
C LEU A 99 6.97 -0.24 2.55
N ASN A 100 6.49 0.45 3.59
CA ASN A 100 7.37 1.28 4.41
C ASN A 100 8.31 0.41 5.22
N ALA A 101 9.47 0.96 5.60
CA ALA A 101 10.39 0.24 6.48
C ALA A 101 9.70 -0.14 7.80
N GLY A 102 9.73 -1.42 8.14
CA GLY A 102 9.03 -2.06 9.25
C GLY A 102 7.76 -2.80 8.86
N ASP A 103 7.18 -2.53 7.68
CA ASP A 103 6.06 -3.31 7.15
C ASP A 103 6.61 -4.44 6.26
N GLU A 104 5.89 -5.55 6.14
CA GLU A 104 6.29 -6.74 5.39
C GLU A 104 5.18 -7.25 4.48
N LEU A 105 5.54 -7.92 3.39
CA LEU A 105 4.62 -8.79 2.67
C LEU A 105 4.35 -10.01 3.54
N HIS A 106 3.07 -10.37 3.69
CA HIS A 106 2.60 -11.32 4.69
C HIS A 106 3.27 -12.70 4.63
N GLU A 107 3.40 -13.29 3.43
CA GLU A 107 4.01 -14.60 3.22
C GLU A 107 4.91 -14.57 1.99
N ASP A 108 5.83 -15.55 1.87
CA ASP A 108 6.74 -15.65 0.72
C ASP A 108 6.04 -15.87 -0.63
N ASP A 109 4.78 -16.25 -0.64
CA ASP A 109 3.96 -16.44 -1.85
C ASP A 109 2.83 -15.42 -2.00
N THR A 110 2.79 -14.37 -1.18
CA THR A 110 1.74 -13.35 -1.18
C THR A 110 1.48 -12.77 -2.58
N LEU A 111 2.51 -12.34 -3.29
CA LEU A 111 2.36 -11.79 -4.64
C LEU A 111 1.90 -12.85 -5.65
N PHE A 112 2.37 -14.09 -5.51
CA PHE A 112 1.94 -15.21 -6.34
C PHE A 112 0.46 -15.50 -6.15
N CYS A 113 0.01 -15.67 -4.92
CA CYS A 113 -1.38 -15.91 -4.57
C CYS A 113 -2.28 -14.75 -5.01
N MET A 114 -1.83 -13.51 -4.85
CA MET A 114 -2.57 -12.32 -5.28
C MET A 114 -2.76 -12.29 -6.79
N VAL A 115 -1.74 -12.59 -7.59
CA VAL A 115 -1.86 -12.68 -9.05
C VAL A 115 -2.84 -13.78 -9.46
N HIS A 116 -2.76 -14.95 -8.82
CA HIS A 116 -3.65 -16.07 -9.12
C HIS A 116 -5.10 -15.86 -8.66
N SER A 117 -5.34 -14.92 -7.76
CA SER A 117 -6.70 -14.53 -7.36
C SER A 117 -7.42 -13.69 -8.42
N ILE A 118 -6.67 -13.07 -9.37
CA ILE A 118 -7.25 -12.20 -10.40
C ILE A 118 -8.12 -13.04 -11.35
N LYS A 119 -9.37 -12.63 -11.47
CA LYS A 119 -10.34 -13.28 -12.39
C LYS A 119 -10.42 -12.48 -13.69
N GLY A 120 -10.37 -13.20 -14.82
CA GLY A 120 -10.47 -12.59 -16.15
C GLY A 120 -9.11 -12.36 -16.83
N GLU A 121 -9.14 -11.75 -18.00
CA GLU A 121 -8.00 -11.63 -18.92
C GLU A 121 -7.33 -10.22 -18.87
N THR A 122 -7.89 -9.30 -18.10
CA THR A 122 -7.40 -7.91 -18.01
C THR A 122 -6.91 -7.60 -16.61
N LEU A 123 -5.78 -6.90 -16.53
CA LEU A 123 -5.25 -6.43 -15.26
C LEU A 123 -6.21 -5.43 -14.59
N PRO A 124 -6.56 -5.60 -13.31
CA PRO A 124 -7.32 -4.62 -12.56
C PRO A 124 -6.59 -3.27 -12.46
N ASP A 125 -7.33 -2.18 -12.33
CA ASP A 125 -6.75 -0.85 -12.04
C ASP A 125 -6.19 -0.78 -10.62
N VAL A 126 -6.83 -1.50 -9.71
CA VAL A 126 -6.43 -1.63 -8.30
C VAL A 126 -6.63 -3.08 -7.85
N ILE A 127 -5.62 -3.62 -7.18
CA ILE A 127 -5.72 -4.86 -6.40
C ILE A 127 -5.56 -4.45 -4.93
N TYR A 128 -6.37 -5.03 -4.03
CA TYR A 128 -6.25 -4.77 -2.60
C TYR A 128 -6.50 -6.02 -1.78
N GLY A 129 -6.04 -5.97 -0.53
CA GLY A 129 -6.22 -7.06 0.43
C GLY A 129 -6.35 -6.56 1.87
N GLU A 130 -6.33 -7.51 2.79
CA GLU A 130 -6.32 -7.27 4.22
C GLU A 130 -4.91 -6.99 4.73
N THR A 131 -4.86 -6.44 5.94
CA THR A 131 -3.62 -6.14 6.66
C THR A 131 -3.79 -6.62 8.09
N GLU A 132 -2.83 -7.34 8.59
CA GLU A 132 -2.72 -7.61 10.03
C GLU A 132 -1.71 -6.69 10.71
N ILE A 133 -1.79 -6.63 12.01
CA ILE A 133 -0.90 -5.83 12.86
C ILE A 133 -0.01 -6.81 13.59
N VAL A 134 1.30 -6.60 13.50
CA VAL A 134 2.33 -7.42 14.13
C VAL A 134 3.16 -6.62 15.13
N ASP A 135 3.82 -7.32 16.05
CA ASP A 135 4.81 -6.73 16.96
C ASP A 135 6.19 -6.61 16.28
N GLU A 136 7.20 -6.15 17.01
CA GLU A 136 8.58 -5.98 16.56
C GLU A 136 9.30 -7.31 16.21
N ASN A 137 8.71 -8.46 16.55
CA ASN A 137 9.22 -9.79 16.24
C ASN A 137 8.40 -10.47 15.12
N GLY A 138 7.49 -9.76 14.46
CA GLY A 138 6.60 -10.30 13.43
C GLY A 138 5.43 -11.13 13.98
N HIS A 139 5.19 -11.15 15.30
CA HIS A 139 4.09 -11.94 15.86
C HIS A 139 2.75 -11.21 15.67
N PHE A 140 1.75 -11.95 15.23
CA PHE A 140 0.39 -11.45 15.08
C PHE A 140 -0.17 -10.87 16.39
N ILE A 141 -0.63 -9.63 16.34
CA ILE A 141 -1.34 -8.98 17.46
C ILE A 141 -2.85 -9.01 17.19
N ARG A 142 -3.28 -8.56 16.02
CA ARG A 142 -4.69 -8.46 15.60
C ARG A 142 -4.84 -8.05 14.15
N MET A 143 -6.01 -8.30 13.59
CA MET A 143 -6.38 -7.68 12.32
C MET A 143 -6.54 -6.16 12.47
N ARG A 144 -6.40 -5.40 11.38
CA ARG A 144 -6.74 -3.98 11.39
C ARG A 144 -8.19 -3.78 11.84
N ARG A 145 -8.43 -2.67 12.57
CA ARG A 145 -9.77 -2.31 13.07
C ARG A 145 -10.80 -2.06 11.95
N LEU A 146 -10.36 -1.61 10.81
CA LEU A 146 -11.16 -1.41 9.60
C LEU A 146 -10.73 -2.45 8.58
N SER A 147 -11.64 -3.36 8.26
CA SER A 147 -11.43 -4.43 7.29
C SER A 147 -11.65 -3.93 5.87
N ALA A 148 -10.96 -4.53 4.92
CA ALA A 148 -11.16 -4.31 3.52
C ALA A 148 -12.58 -4.81 3.13
N PRO A 149 -13.39 -4.01 2.44
CA PRO A 149 -14.73 -4.45 2.05
C PRO A 149 -14.65 -5.40 0.84
N GLU A 150 -15.63 -6.27 0.68
CA GLU A 150 -15.74 -7.13 -0.50
C GLU A 150 -15.76 -6.31 -1.80
N VAL A 151 -16.47 -5.18 -1.79
CA VAL A 151 -16.53 -4.22 -2.90
C VAL A 151 -16.03 -2.86 -2.42
N LEU A 152 -14.86 -2.45 -2.93
CA LEU A 152 -14.27 -1.15 -2.65
C LEU A 152 -14.63 -0.15 -3.74
N THR A 153 -15.05 1.04 -3.33
CA THR A 153 -15.31 2.18 -4.20
C THR A 153 -14.68 3.44 -3.60
N TRP A 154 -14.50 4.50 -4.39
CA TRP A 154 -14.03 5.77 -3.83
C TRP A 154 -14.98 6.30 -2.72
N LYS A 155 -16.29 5.96 -2.78
CA LYS A 155 -17.28 6.33 -1.74
C LYS A 155 -17.11 5.54 -0.45
N SER A 156 -16.48 4.36 -0.49
CA SER A 156 -16.23 3.53 0.68
C SER A 156 -15.34 4.24 1.69
N PHE A 157 -14.42 5.08 1.23
CA PHE A 157 -13.51 5.87 2.07
C PHE A 157 -14.20 6.94 2.94
N ARG A 158 -15.48 7.22 2.73
CA ARG A 158 -16.29 8.01 3.69
C ARG A 158 -16.32 7.38 5.08
N LYS A 159 -16.15 6.07 5.17
CA LYS A 159 -16.14 5.29 6.42
C LYS A 159 -14.75 5.24 7.10
N GLY A 160 -13.75 5.89 6.52
CA GLY A 160 -12.35 5.90 6.94
C GLY A 160 -11.44 5.14 5.97
N MET A 161 -10.18 4.95 6.34
CA MET A 161 -9.18 4.21 5.58
C MET A 161 -9.44 2.71 5.70
N LEU A 162 -10.39 2.17 4.92
CA LEU A 162 -10.82 0.76 4.99
C LEU A 162 -9.71 -0.20 4.52
N VAL A 163 -8.91 0.20 3.55
CA VAL A 163 -7.75 -0.54 3.07
C VAL A 163 -6.50 0.23 3.47
N CYS A 164 -5.50 -0.45 4.01
CA CYS A 164 -4.19 0.15 4.25
C CYS A 164 -3.55 0.53 2.93
N HIS A 165 -2.84 1.66 2.84
CA HIS A 165 -2.22 2.04 1.57
C HIS A 165 -1.12 1.07 1.14
N GLN A 166 -0.49 0.33 2.07
CA GLN A 166 0.44 -0.73 1.77
C GLN A 166 -0.25 -1.96 1.14
N ALA A 167 -1.51 -2.23 1.50
CA ALA A 167 -2.33 -3.30 0.91
C ALA A 167 -3.14 -2.83 -0.31
N PHE A 168 -2.72 -1.73 -0.96
CA PHE A 168 -3.40 -1.10 -2.08
C PHE A 168 -2.42 -0.98 -3.26
N PHE A 169 -2.50 -1.91 -4.20
CA PHE A 169 -1.67 -2.02 -5.38
C PHE A 169 -2.35 -1.29 -6.54
N ALA A 170 -1.85 -0.13 -6.90
CA ALA A 170 -2.42 0.69 -7.98
C ALA A 170 -1.68 0.48 -9.30
N ARG A 171 -2.41 0.49 -10.42
CA ARG A 171 -1.78 0.57 -11.75
C ARG A 171 -0.82 1.77 -11.77
N ARG A 172 0.42 1.52 -12.22
CA ARG A 172 1.46 2.56 -12.28
C ARG A 172 1.02 3.80 -13.06
N GLU A 173 0.33 3.61 -14.17
CA GLU A 173 -0.17 4.73 -14.97
C GLU A 173 -1.10 5.66 -14.18
N LEU A 174 -1.95 5.11 -13.31
CA LEU A 174 -2.80 5.90 -12.42
C LEU A 174 -1.97 6.61 -11.34
N ALA A 175 -1.00 5.90 -10.74
CA ALA A 175 -0.13 6.48 -9.72
C ALA A 175 0.74 7.63 -10.27
N VAL A 176 1.24 7.51 -11.50
CA VAL A 176 2.00 8.57 -12.19
C VAL A 176 1.12 9.77 -12.52
N ALA A 177 -0.13 9.52 -12.96
CA ALA A 177 -1.08 10.59 -13.25
C ALA A 177 -1.61 11.30 -12.01
N GLU A 178 -1.63 10.62 -10.86
CA GLU A 178 -2.17 11.10 -9.59
C GLU A 178 -1.12 10.97 -8.46
N PRO A 179 0.01 11.70 -8.49
CA PRO A 179 1.01 11.62 -7.43
C PRO A 179 0.45 12.09 -6.09
N TYR A 180 1.12 11.77 -4.98
CA TYR A 180 0.74 12.29 -3.67
C TYR A 180 0.76 13.81 -3.63
N ASP A 181 -0.30 14.42 -3.08
CA ASP A 181 -0.39 15.87 -2.86
C ASP A 181 0.37 16.26 -1.59
N LEU A 182 1.51 16.92 -1.77
CA LEU A 182 2.43 17.29 -0.69
C LEU A 182 1.88 18.37 0.26
N LYS A 183 0.71 18.95 -0.03
CA LYS A 183 0.03 19.81 0.95
C LYS A 183 -0.45 19.04 2.20
N TYR A 184 -0.67 17.72 2.07
CA TYR A 184 -1.02 16.85 3.18
C TYR A 184 0.23 16.17 3.73
N ARG A 185 0.50 16.42 5.00
CA ARG A 185 1.70 15.90 5.65
C ARG A 185 1.52 14.53 6.31
N PHE A 186 0.30 14.21 6.74
CA PHE A 186 0.00 13.03 7.56
C PHE A 186 -1.03 12.08 6.96
N SER A 187 -1.74 12.49 5.93
CA SER A 187 -2.87 11.73 5.37
C SER A 187 -2.98 11.85 3.84
N ALA A 188 -1.85 12.14 3.15
CA ALA A 188 -1.86 12.17 1.69
C ALA A 188 -2.17 10.79 1.06
N ASP A 189 -1.87 9.70 1.77
CA ASP A 189 -2.26 8.33 1.42
C ASP A 189 -3.78 8.17 1.31
N PHE A 190 -4.53 8.77 2.24
CA PHE A 190 -5.99 8.75 2.22
C PHE A 190 -6.56 9.51 1.01
N ASP A 191 -6.02 10.70 0.72
CA ASP A 191 -6.37 11.47 -0.47
C ASP A 191 -6.01 10.73 -1.76
N TRP A 192 -4.81 10.14 -1.80
CA TRP A 192 -4.29 9.42 -2.95
C TRP A 192 -5.16 8.20 -3.30
N CYS A 193 -5.49 7.36 -2.33
CA CYS A 193 -6.39 6.22 -2.55
C CYS A 193 -7.74 6.66 -3.10
N ILE A 194 -8.33 7.76 -2.59
CA ILE A 194 -9.60 8.30 -3.12
C ILE A 194 -9.47 8.75 -4.57
N ARG A 195 -8.38 9.46 -4.93
CA ARG A 195 -8.14 9.94 -6.30
C ARG A 195 -7.93 8.80 -7.27
N ILE A 196 -7.10 7.81 -6.92
CA ILE A 196 -6.89 6.58 -7.71
C ILE A 196 -8.24 5.88 -7.93
N MET A 197 -9.01 5.64 -6.86
CA MET A 197 -10.31 4.96 -6.95
C MET A 197 -11.35 5.71 -7.78
N LYS A 198 -11.28 7.04 -7.87
CA LYS A 198 -12.15 7.82 -8.76
C LYS A 198 -11.84 7.60 -10.24
N LYS A 199 -10.61 7.25 -10.57
CA LYS A 199 -10.14 6.99 -11.94
C LYS A 199 -10.27 5.50 -12.31
N SER A 200 -10.30 4.62 -11.32
CA SER A 200 -10.35 3.17 -11.51
C SER A 200 -11.74 2.69 -11.94
N ARG A 201 -11.77 1.68 -12.80
CA ARG A 201 -12.98 1.03 -13.31
C ARG A 201 -13.02 -0.45 -12.94
N ASN A 202 -11.87 -1.13 -13.00
CA ASN A 202 -11.72 -2.54 -12.67
C ASN A 202 -10.94 -2.68 -11.35
N ILE A 203 -11.59 -3.16 -10.30
CA ILE A 203 -11.04 -3.23 -8.95
C ILE A 203 -11.18 -4.66 -8.45
N HIS A 204 -10.08 -5.23 -7.97
CA HIS A 204 -10.02 -6.60 -7.52
C HIS A 204 -9.68 -6.69 -6.03
N ASN A 205 -10.54 -7.37 -5.27
CA ASN A 205 -10.23 -7.79 -3.91
C ASN A 205 -9.56 -9.16 -3.99
N SER A 206 -8.31 -9.28 -3.54
CA SER A 206 -7.60 -10.55 -3.51
C SER A 206 -8.21 -11.55 -2.52
N GLY A 207 -8.91 -11.05 -1.50
CA GLY A 207 -9.44 -11.86 -0.40
C GLY A 207 -8.36 -12.38 0.55
N LEU A 208 -7.12 -11.90 0.42
CA LEU A 208 -5.94 -12.35 1.17
C LEU A 208 -5.51 -11.29 2.19
N THR A 209 -4.89 -11.72 3.29
CA THR A 209 -3.97 -10.87 4.05
C THR A 209 -2.71 -10.72 3.20
N VAL A 210 -2.29 -9.48 2.95
CA VAL A 210 -1.17 -9.20 2.03
C VAL A 210 -0.04 -8.44 2.71
N ILE A 211 -0.32 -7.80 3.86
CA ILE A 211 0.65 -6.96 4.58
C ILE A 211 0.61 -7.26 6.07
N ASP A 212 1.79 -7.41 6.64
CA ASP A 212 2.06 -7.34 8.06
C ASP A 212 2.52 -5.93 8.39
N TYR A 213 1.69 -5.23 9.16
CA TYR A 213 1.92 -3.83 9.52
C TYR A 213 2.52 -3.75 10.93
N LEU A 214 3.71 -3.19 11.06
CA LEU A 214 4.35 -2.98 12.34
C LEU A 214 3.56 -1.98 13.21
N ASN A 215 3.25 -2.36 14.45
CA ASN A 215 2.38 -1.61 15.36
C ASN A 215 2.96 -0.25 15.84
N GLU A 216 3.98 0.29 15.18
CA GLU A 216 4.63 1.56 15.50
C GLU A 216 4.61 2.55 14.33
N GLY A 217 3.47 3.17 14.04
CA GLY A 217 3.36 4.10 12.92
C GLY A 217 3.45 5.58 13.30
N MET A 218 3.91 6.42 12.35
CA MET A 218 4.00 7.88 12.46
C MET A 218 2.65 8.55 12.75
N THR A 219 1.55 7.92 12.32
CA THR A 219 0.17 8.42 12.51
C THR A 219 -0.25 8.39 13.99
N THR A 220 0.27 7.47 14.80
CA THR A 220 -0.02 7.40 16.24
C THR A 220 0.55 8.59 17.00
N ARG A 221 1.71 9.10 16.59
CA ARG A 221 2.38 10.26 17.21
C ARG A 221 1.74 11.60 16.85
N ASN A 222 1.06 11.71 15.68
CA ASN A 222 0.48 12.94 15.14
C ASN A 222 -1.04 12.87 14.95
N HIS A 223 -1.74 12.14 15.81
CA HIS A 223 -3.14 11.76 15.67
C HIS A 223 -4.09 12.96 15.38
N LYS A 224 -3.96 14.07 16.12
CA LYS A 224 -4.84 15.24 15.93
C LYS A 224 -4.65 15.89 14.55
N ALA A 225 -3.40 16.09 14.13
CA ALA A 225 -3.09 16.71 12.83
C ALA A 225 -3.59 15.82 11.68
N SER A 226 -3.38 14.51 11.76
CA SER A 226 -3.89 13.54 10.78
C SER A 226 -5.43 13.54 10.72
N LEU A 227 -6.13 13.64 11.85
CA LEU A 227 -7.59 13.74 11.86
C LEU A 227 -8.09 15.02 11.18
N MET A 228 -7.44 16.15 11.42
CA MET A 228 -7.81 17.42 10.77
C MET A 228 -7.56 17.37 9.27
N GLU A 229 -6.44 16.82 8.82
CA GLU A 229 -6.18 16.63 7.38
C GLU A 229 -7.25 15.72 6.75
N ARG A 230 -7.57 14.59 7.38
CA ARG A 230 -8.64 13.67 6.91
C ARG A 230 -9.99 14.36 6.83
N PHE A 231 -10.33 15.21 7.79
CA PHE A 231 -11.54 16.01 7.73
C PHE A 231 -11.56 16.92 6.49
N HIS A 232 -10.47 17.65 6.23
CA HIS A 232 -10.36 18.53 5.05
C HIS A 232 -10.41 17.73 3.73
N ILE A 233 -9.72 16.60 3.66
CA ILE A 233 -9.76 15.68 2.51
C ILE A 233 -11.20 15.20 2.27
N MET A 234 -11.90 14.78 3.32
CA MET A 234 -13.30 14.35 3.21
C MET A 234 -14.21 15.49 2.77
N CYS A 235 -14.02 16.71 3.28
CA CYS A 235 -14.78 17.88 2.83
C CYS A 235 -14.55 18.16 1.33
N HIS A 236 -13.30 18.04 0.88
CA HIS A 236 -12.94 18.23 -0.53
C HIS A 236 -13.60 17.19 -1.44
N HIS A 237 -13.55 15.91 -1.06
CA HIS A 237 -14.04 14.83 -1.91
C HIS A 237 -15.54 14.56 -1.84
N TYR A 238 -16.18 14.82 -0.68
CA TYR A 238 -17.55 14.39 -0.37
C TYR A 238 -18.48 15.52 0.06
N GLY A 239 -17.96 16.74 0.21
CA GLY A 239 -18.69 17.90 0.70
C GLY A 239 -18.78 17.96 2.23
N TYR A 240 -19.00 19.18 2.74
CA TYR A 240 -18.99 19.46 4.18
C TYR A 240 -20.07 18.70 4.95
N ILE A 241 -21.33 18.74 4.47
CA ILE A 241 -22.48 18.10 5.15
C ILE A 241 -22.26 16.58 5.30
N SER A 242 -21.86 15.92 4.22
CA SER A 242 -21.55 14.48 4.24
C SER A 242 -20.42 14.18 5.23
N THR A 243 -19.39 14.99 5.24
CA THR A 243 -18.22 14.81 6.12
C THR A 243 -18.62 14.91 7.59
N VAL A 244 -19.38 15.95 7.96
CA VAL A 244 -19.88 16.12 9.34
C VAL A 244 -20.75 14.92 9.76
N ALA A 245 -21.67 14.48 8.91
CA ALA A 245 -22.52 13.32 9.20
C ALA A 245 -21.69 12.05 9.48
N TYR A 246 -20.66 11.77 8.67
CA TYR A 246 -19.77 10.61 8.90
C TYR A 246 -18.90 10.76 10.15
N HIS A 247 -18.47 11.97 10.51
CA HIS A 247 -17.71 12.19 11.75
C HIS A 247 -18.58 11.98 12.99
N LEU A 248 -19.86 12.42 12.97
CA LEU A 248 -20.81 12.10 14.02
C LEU A 248 -20.99 10.58 14.14
N TRP A 249 -21.13 9.88 13.01
CA TRP A 249 -21.22 8.43 13.01
C TRP A 249 -19.93 7.76 13.56
N PHE A 250 -18.73 8.31 13.31
CA PHE A 250 -17.49 7.79 13.90
C PHE A 250 -17.49 7.89 15.42
N ILE A 251 -18.03 8.97 15.98
CA ILE A 251 -18.18 9.15 17.43
C ILE A 251 -19.15 8.09 17.99
N VAL A 252 -20.33 7.94 17.38
CA VAL A 252 -21.32 6.93 17.78
C VAL A 252 -20.71 5.52 17.74
N ARG A 253 -20.03 5.17 16.65
CA ARG A 253 -19.34 3.88 16.50
C ARG A 253 -18.27 3.66 17.57
N ALA A 254 -17.53 4.70 17.97
CA ALA A 254 -16.50 4.61 19.00
C ALA A 254 -17.10 4.38 20.39
N VAL A 255 -18.29 4.93 20.66
CA VAL A 255 -19.01 4.73 21.93
C VAL A 255 -19.65 3.34 21.99
N LEU A 256 -20.24 2.86 20.89
CA LEU A 256 -20.93 1.55 20.85
C LEU A 256 -19.96 0.34 20.85
N LYS A 257 -18.66 0.54 20.59
CA LYS A 257 -17.63 -0.52 20.61
C LYS A 257 -16.82 -0.58 21.93
N LYS A 258 -17.19 0.24 22.92
CA LYS A 258 -16.72 0.10 24.31
C LYS A 258 -17.65 -0.81 25.08
#